data_d7eb7e28610c316f2027410f31302644
#
_entry.id   d7eb7e28610c316f2027410f31302644
#
_cell.length_a   1.000
_cell.length_b   1.000
_cell.length_c   1.000
_cell.angle_alpha   90.00
_cell.angle_beta   90.00
_cell.angle_gamma   90.00
#
_symmetry.space_group_name_H-M   'P 1'
#
loop_
_entity.id
_entity.type
_entity.pdbx_description
1 polymer ?
#
loop_
_entity_poly.entity_id
_entity_poly.type
_entity_poly.pdbx_seq_one_letter_code
_entity_poly.pdbx_strand_id
1 'polypeptide(L)'
;METYTCRLMPRSFPFFAALLSLPFVVISTARGDATAELASFSAFPKVDLVQLSKGDAKPVRGGSSGSARYLSVQTVYVAPFPPSELLAKMRGWNPARHPELKVYLHIDSGTNFSALQNAPDNSAVRYLTNATAQRSSDLQLSAAEMKLLPGENFASVWTKILSGRAQSGISSQPPYDNATPPVRPGEELNGLLGSQEKIRKQFSGLLSGGKSGMYWELLSVDEQGVLTLGTFSSRTGGGGSIQTANTRYYASGGYYAGVTLHQLWPVQVEGRASTLVWRGDMISSASVASLRGIERIAAESTMIKDISRVVSFFRRDTGSVR
;
A
#
# COMPACT_ATOMS: atom_id res chain seq x y z
N MET A 1 11.32 22.38 84.04
CA MET A 1 11.99 21.30 84.76
C MET A 1 12.74 20.48 83.72
N GLU A 2 13.99 20.76 83.77
CA GLU A 2 15.19 19.94 83.65
C GLU A 2 15.43 19.32 82.28
N THR A 3 16.19 19.99 81.54
CA THR A 3 17.58 19.80 81.03
C THR A 3 18.20 18.42 81.25
N TYR A 4 18.59 17.74 80.17
CA TYR A 4 19.85 17.03 80.07
C TYR A 4 20.44 17.07 78.66
N THR A 5 21.51 17.79 78.55
CA THR A 5 22.50 17.81 77.46
C THR A 5 23.33 16.53 77.48
N CYS A 6 23.56 15.88 76.35
CA CYS A 6 24.68 15.00 76.17
C CYS A 6 25.30 15.22 74.78
N ARG A 7 26.52 15.81 74.83
CA ARG A 7 27.44 15.91 73.67
C ARG A 7 28.12 14.57 73.50
N LEU A 8 28.21 14.12 72.25
CA LEU A 8 29.22 13.17 71.81
C LEU A 8 29.75 13.52 70.41
N MET A 9 31.05 13.42 70.30
CA MET A 9 31.97 13.90 69.27
C MET A 9 31.83 13.25 67.91
N PRO A 10 32.38 13.89 66.86
CA PRO A 10 32.31 13.39 65.50
C PRO A 10 33.41 12.33 65.25
N ARG A 11 33.03 11.18 64.72
CA ARG A 11 33.92 10.22 64.07
C ARG A 11 33.86 10.39 62.54
N SER A 12 34.95 10.94 62.02
CA SER A 12 35.27 10.97 60.59
C SER A 12 35.50 9.55 60.06
N PHE A 13 34.65 9.13 59.11
CA PHE A 13 34.91 7.98 58.26
C PHE A 13 35.25 8.45 56.84
N PRO A 14 36.33 7.94 56.23
CA PRO A 14 36.64 8.27 54.84
C PRO A 14 35.69 7.52 53.89
N PHE A 15 34.96 8.29 53.09
CA PHE A 15 34.18 7.75 51.97
C PHE A 15 35.17 7.29 50.89
N PHE A 16 35.32 5.99 50.71
CA PHE A 16 35.85 5.39 49.50
C PHE A 16 34.74 5.42 48.41
N ALA A 17 34.84 6.34 47.47
CA ALA A 17 34.02 6.36 46.27
C ALA A 17 34.53 5.26 45.35
N ALA A 18 33.94 4.07 45.42
CA ALA A 18 34.08 3.05 44.40
C ALA A 18 33.28 3.48 43.16
N LEU A 19 33.97 3.99 42.13
CA LEU A 19 33.43 4.16 40.79
C LEU A 19 33.10 2.75 40.21
N LEU A 20 31.83 2.34 40.28
CA LEU A 20 31.31 1.23 39.54
C LEU A 20 31.22 1.65 38.08
N SER A 21 32.24 1.34 37.28
CA SER A 21 32.18 1.36 35.83
C SER A 21 31.25 0.22 35.36
N LEU A 22 29.98 0.51 35.18
CA LEU A 22 29.05 -0.39 34.47
C LEU A 22 29.54 -0.52 33.03
N PRO A 23 29.85 -1.75 32.55
CA PRO A 23 30.10 -1.94 31.15
C PRO A 23 28.82 -1.65 30.40
N PHE A 24 28.84 -0.64 29.55
CA PHE A 24 27.82 -0.45 28.50
C PHE A 24 27.88 -1.68 27.61
N VAL A 25 27.04 -2.67 27.90
CA VAL A 25 26.76 -3.75 26.96
C VAL A 25 25.99 -3.12 25.80
N VAL A 26 26.72 -2.75 24.76
CA VAL A 26 26.12 -2.46 23.46
C VAL A 26 25.52 -3.78 22.98
N ILE A 27 24.24 -3.99 23.28
CA ILE A 27 23.46 -5.05 22.65
C ILE A 27 23.37 -4.67 21.17
N SER A 28 24.34 -5.11 20.40
CA SER A 28 24.28 -5.15 18.95
C SER A 28 23.24 -6.21 18.59
N THR A 29 21.97 -5.81 18.61
CA THR A 29 20.95 -6.63 17.94
C THR A 29 21.41 -6.80 16.51
N ALA A 30 21.66 -8.03 16.10
CA ALA A 30 21.98 -8.37 14.70
C ALA A 30 20.81 -7.84 13.83
N ARG A 31 20.93 -6.60 13.40
CA ARG A 31 20.06 -6.02 12.37
C ARG A 31 20.46 -6.74 11.11
N GLY A 32 19.60 -7.61 10.60
CA GLY A 32 19.76 -8.16 9.28
C GLY A 32 20.07 -7.02 8.31
N ASP A 33 21.02 -7.24 7.42
CA ASP A 33 21.38 -6.22 6.42
C ASP A 33 20.15 -5.97 5.52
N ALA A 34 19.48 -4.83 5.76
CA ALA A 34 18.27 -4.43 5.01
C ALA A 34 18.54 -4.37 3.49
N THR A 35 19.77 -4.01 3.09
CA THR A 35 20.13 -3.92 1.68
C THR A 35 20.38 -5.31 1.07
N ALA A 36 20.93 -6.25 1.82
CA ALA A 36 21.09 -7.64 1.39
C ALA A 36 19.71 -8.34 1.27
N GLU A 37 18.81 -8.14 2.25
CA GLU A 37 17.43 -8.64 2.17
C GLU A 37 16.71 -8.06 0.95
N LEU A 38 16.78 -6.73 0.74
CA LEU A 38 16.22 -6.07 -0.45
C LEU A 38 16.72 -6.72 -1.75
N ALA A 39 18.03 -6.92 -1.87
CA ALA A 39 18.66 -7.51 -3.07
C ALA A 39 18.19 -8.96 -3.31
N SER A 40 17.85 -9.71 -2.27
CA SER A 40 17.49 -11.13 -2.38
C SER A 40 16.20 -11.39 -3.16
N PHE A 41 15.23 -10.47 -3.09
CA PHE A 41 13.89 -10.67 -3.69
C PHE A 41 13.47 -9.59 -4.69
N SER A 42 14.15 -8.44 -4.71
CA SER A 42 13.74 -7.29 -5.52
C SER A 42 14.58 -7.11 -6.80
N ALA A 43 14.20 -6.14 -7.61
CA ALA A 43 14.96 -5.72 -8.79
C ALA A 43 16.14 -4.77 -8.45
N PHE A 44 16.45 -4.56 -7.16
CA PHE A 44 17.49 -3.66 -6.70
C PHE A 44 18.68 -4.44 -6.11
N PRO A 45 19.69 -4.82 -6.92
CA PRO A 45 20.81 -5.62 -6.44
C PRO A 45 21.74 -4.84 -5.49
N LYS A 46 21.73 -3.51 -5.58
CA LYS A 46 22.54 -2.61 -4.74
C LYS A 46 21.87 -1.25 -4.64
N VAL A 47 21.84 -0.67 -3.45
CA VAL A 47 21.35 0.68 -3.19
C VAL A 47 22.31 1.46 -2.30
N ASP A 48 22.37 2.77 -2.50
CA ASP A 48 23.08 3.72 -1.65
C ASP A 48 22.04 4.47 -0.81
N LEU A 49 22.04 4.23 0.50
CA LEU A 49 21.06 4.81 1.43
C LEU A 49 21.18 6.33 1.54
N VAL A 50 22.41 6.87 1.48
CA VAL A 50 22.64 8.31 1.55
C VAL A 50 22.10 8.98 0.29
N GLN A 51 22.37 8.40 -0.88
CA GLN A 51 21.83 8.91 -2.14
C GLN A 51 20.30 8.85 -2.16
N LEU A 52 19.70 7.73 -1.70
CA LEU A 52 18.23 7.58 -1.63
C LEU A 52 17.58 8.54 -0.63
N SER A 53 18.29 8.92 0.44
CA SER A 53 17.76 9.87 1.43
C SER A 53 17.70 11.31 0.91
N LYS A 54 18.57 11.66 -0.02
CA LYS A 54 18.71 13.01 -0.61
C LYS A 54 18.00 13.15 -1.95
N GLY A 55 17.73 12.04 -2.62
CA GLY A 55 17.18 11.99 -3.96
C GLY A 55 15.71 11.59 -4.03
N ASP A 56 15.22 11.50 -5.26
CA ASP A 56 13.90 10.99 -5.55
C ASP A 56 13.82 9.46 -5.38
N ALA A 57 12.58 8.97 -5.27
CA ALA A 57 12.34 7.54 -5.34
C ALA A 57 12.83 6.98 -6.68
N LYS A 58 13.43 5.79 -6.65
CA LYS A 58 13.93 5.11 -7.85
C LYS A 58 12.95 4.03 -8.28
N PRO A 59 12.10 4.25 -9.29
CA PRO A 59 11.24 3.22 -9.85
C PRO A 59 11.99 2.43 -10.92
N VAL A 60 11.68 1.13 -11.01
CA VAL A 60 12.13 0.24 -12.07
C VAL A 60 10.99 -0.67 -12.50
N ARG A 61 11.06 -1.21 -13.69
CA ARG A 61 10.16 -2.29 -14.12
C ARG A 61 10.32 -3.49 -13.21
N GLY A 62 9.20 -4.11 -12.86
CA GLY A 62 9.21 -5.39 -12.16
C GLY A 62 9.69 -6.53 -13.05
N GLY A 63 9.88 -7.71 -12.46
CA GLY A 63 10.23 -8.91 -13.21
C GLY A 63 9.14 -9.28 -14.23
N SER A 64 9.54 -10.06 -15.26
CA SER A 64 8.60 -10.59 -16.26
C SER A 64 7.52 -11.41 -15.58
N SER A 65 6.27 -11.18 -15.95
CA SER A 65 5.12 -11.92 -15.46
C SER A 65 4.75 -13.04 -16.44
N GLY A 66 4.28 -14.17 -15.93
CA GLY A 66 3.83 -15.31 -16.74
C GLY A 66 2.53 -15.05 -17.53
N SER A 67 1.91 -13.87 -17.39
CA SER A 67 0.70 -13.49 -18.11
C SER A 67 0.84 -12.14 -18.79
N ALA A 68 0.34 -12.04 -20.04
CA ALA A 68 0.37 -10.81 -20.82
C ALA A 68 -0.42 -9.66 -20.17
N ARG A 69 -1.43 -9.97 -19.33
CA ARG A 69 -2.29 -8.97 -18.67
C ARG A 69 -1.69 -8.38 -17.39
N TYR A 70 -0.51 -8.83 -16.96
CA TYR A 70 0.12 -8.37 -15.73
C TYR A 70 1.20 -7.35 -16.01
N LEU A 71 1.16 -6.23 -15.26
CA LEU A 71 2.25 -5.27 -15.15
C LEU A 71 2.75 -5.21 -13.72
N SER A 72 4.04 -4.95 -13.56
CA SER A 72 4.64 -4.72 -12.24
C SER A 72 5.71 -3.63 -12.30
N VAL A 73 5.77 -2.84 -11.22
CA VAL A 73 6.78 -1.81 -11.00
C VAL A 73 7.29 -1.96 -9.58
N GLN A 74 8.58 -1.78 -9.38
CA GLN A 74 9.20 -1.72 -8.07
C GLN A 74 9.80 -0.36 -7.85
N THR A 75 9.72 0.15 -6.63
CA THR A 75 10.25 1.45 -6.26
C THR A 75 11.01 1.35 -4.95
N VAL A 76 12.13 2.04 -4.82
CA VAL A 76 12.89 2.13 -3.59
C VAL A 76 13.17 3.58 -3.22
N TYR A 77 13.08 3.91 -1.94
CA TYR A 77 13.41 5.23 -1.39
C TYR A 77 13.73 5.14 0.11
N VAL A 78 14.26 6.20 0.68
CA VAL A 78 14.45 6.35 2.12
C VAL A 78 13.51 7.43 2.64
N ALA A 79 12.83 7.13 3.77
CA ALA A 79 12.03 8.09 4.53
C ALA A 79 12.71 8.42 5.86
N PRO A 80 12.72 9.70 6.32
CA PRO A 80 13.44 10.15 7.53
C PRO A 80 12.64 9.89 8.82
N PHE A 81 11.98 8.72 8.91
CA PHE A 81 11.16 8.30 10.05
C PHE A 81 11.43 6.84 10.37
N PRO A 82 11.25 6.39 11.62
CA PRO A 82 11.20 4.97 11.96
C PRO A 82 10.03 4.26 11.24
N PRO A 83 10.11 2.93 10.99
CA PRO A 83 9.06 2.19 10.27
C PRO A 83 7.65 2.33 10.87
N SER A 84 7.52 2.35 12.20
CA SER A 84 6.22 2.50 12.88
C SER A 84 5.58 3.87 12.64
N GLU A 85 6.36 4.93 12.66
CA GLU A 85 5.90 6.28 12.35
C GLU A 85 5.52 6.40 10.87
N LEU A 86 6.35 5.85 9.98
CA LEU A 86 6.05 5.83 8.55
C LEU A 86 4.76 5.06 8.25
N LEU A 87 4.53 3.90 8.91
CA LEU A 87 3.28 3.15 8.80
C LEU A 87 2.07 3.99 9.22
N ALA A 88 2.18 4.74 10.32
CA ALA A 88 1.09 5.62 10.77
C ALA A 88 0.78 6.71 9.72
N LYS A 89 1.83 7.31 9.14
CA LYS A 89 1.69 8.29 8.04
C LYS A 89 1.06 7.66 6.79
N MET A 90 1.45 6.43 6.42
CA MET A 90 0.85 5.71 5.29
C MET A 90 -0.64 5.45 5.48
N ARG A 91 -1.06 5.09 6.71
CA ARG A 91 -2.47 4.86 7.04
C ARG A 91 -3.31 6.13 7.05
N GLY A 92 -2.73 7.26 7.47
CA GLY A 92 -3.44 8.54 7.52
C GLY A 92 -3.39 9.35 6.23
N TRP A 93 -2.67 8.86 5.22
CA TRP A 93 -2.54 9.61 3.97
C TRP A 93 -3.74 9.40 3.05
N ASN A 94 -4.34 10.51 2.63
CA ASN A 94 -5.51 10.49 1.75
C ASN A 94 -5.13 11.02 0.35
N PRO A 95 -5.07 10.16 -0.68
CA PRO A 95 -4.73 10.56 -2.04
C PRO A 95 -5.75 11.49 -2.68
N ALA A 96 -7.01 11.53 -2.20
CA ALA A 96 -8.03 12.43 -2.74
C ALA A 96 -7.76 13.92 -2.47
N ARG A 97 -6.75 14.25 -1.64
CA ARG A 97 -6.28 15.63 -1.46
C ARG A 97 -5.50 16.17 -2.66
N HIS A 98 -5.11 15.30 -3.59
CA HIS A 98 -4.32 15.63 -4.78
C HIS A 98 -5.14 15.38 -6.05
N PRO A 99 -5.72 16.43 -6.67
CA PRO A 99 -6.52 16.27 -7.89
C PRO A 99 -5.77 15.57 -9.04
N GLU A 100 -4.45 15.74 -9.07
CA GLU A 100 -3.57 15.14 -10.07
C GLU A 100 -3.50 13.60 -9.99
N LEU A 101 -3.85 13.01 -8.83
CA LEU A 101 -3.94 11.58 -8.64
C LEU A 101 -5.27 11.01 -9.12
N LYS A 102 -6.22 11.89 -9.48
CA LYS A 102 -7.55 11.51 -9.97
C LYS A 102 -8.29 10.52 -9.07
N VAL A 103 -8.03 10.58 -7.75
CA VAL A 103 -8.81 9.89 -6.72
C VAL A 103 -9.80 10.89 -6.16
N TYR A 104 -11.09 10.64 -6.34
CA TYR A 104 -12.14 11.58 -5.98
C TYR A 104 -12.72 11.32 -4.60
N LEU A 105 -12.82 10.04 -4.22
CA LEU A 105 -13.20 9.61 -2.88
C LEU A 105 -12.22 8.51 -2.45
N HIS A 106 -11.77 8.58 -1.20
CA HIS A 106 -10.97 7.56 -0.53
C HIS A 106 -11.50 7.43 0.90
N ILE A 107 -12.07 6.29 1.21
CA ILE A 107 -12.77 6.04 2.49
C ILE A 107 -12.17 4.79 3.13
N ASP A 108 -11.44 5.00 4.24
CA ASP A 108 -10.74 3.95 4.99
C ASP A 108 -11.64 3.15 5.95
N SER A 109 -12.90 3.53 6.09
CA SER A 109 -13.80 2.94 7.08
C SER A 109 -14.85 2.02 6.45
N GLY A 110 -14.46 0.78 6.20
CA GLY A 110 -15.38 -0.34 6.07
C GLY A 110 -16.41 -0.23 4.92
N THR A 111 -17.65 -0.58 5.25
CA THR A 111 -18.76 -0.76 4.31
C THR A 111 -19.71 0.43 4.23
N ASN A 112 -19.28 1.60 4.67
CA ASN A 112 -20.12 2.80 4.55
C ASN A 112 -19.91 3.47 3.18
N PHE A 113 -20.88 3.29 2.29
CA PHE A 113 -20.88 3.85 0.94
C PHE A 113 -21.72 5.13 0.80
N SER A 114 -22.15 5.76 1.89
CA SER A 114 -23.00 6.96 1.86
C SER A 114 -22.37 8.14 1.13
N ALA A 115 -21.03 8.22 1.10
CA ALA A 115 -20.31 9.26 0.36
C ALA A 115 -20.57 9.23 -1.16
N LEU A 116 -21.09 8.13 -1.71
CA LEU A 116 -21.50 8.06 -3.12
C LEU A 116 -22.65 9.03 -3.45
N GLN A 117 -23.48 9.41 -2.48
CA GLN A 117 -24.54 10.41 -2.66
C GLN A 117 -23.97 11.79 -2.98
N ASN A 118 -22.73 12.06 -2.54
CA ASN A 118 -22.02 13.31 -2.76
C ASN A 118 -20.84 13.14 -3.71
N ALA A 119 -20.90 12.15 -4.61
CA ALA A 119 -19.87 11.96 -5.62
C ALA A 119 -19.69 13.25 -6.45
N PRO A 120 -18.45 13.70 -6.75
CA PRO A 120 -18.24 14.96 -7.43
C PRO A 120 -18.77 14.91 -8.87
N ASP A 121 -19.30 16.03 -9.36
CA ASP A 121 -19.71 16.16 -10.75
C ASP A 121 -18.50 16.46 -11.65
N ASN A 122 -17.87 15.42 -12.18
CA ASN A 122 -16.79 15.50 -13.15
C ASN A 122 -16.98 14.50 -14.31
N SER A 123 -16.11 14.58 -15.33
CA SER A 123 -16.22 13.73 -16.52
C SER A 123 -16.17 12.24 -16.20
N ALA A 124 -15.30 11.82 -15.31
CA ALA A 124 -15.13 10.41 -14.95
C ALA A 124 -16.38 9.86 -14.19
N VAL A 125 -16.93 10.63 -13.24
CA VAL A 125 -18.14 10.24 -12.52
C VAL A 125 -19.37 10.24 -13.45
N ARG A 126 -19.48 11.23 -14.33
CA ARG A 126 -20.53 11.24 -15.37
C ARG A 126 -20.42 10.04 -16.31
N TYR A 127 -19.18 9.66 -16.71
CA TYR A 127 -18.97 8.44 -17.48
C TYR A 127 -19.53 7.22 -16.75
N LEU A 128 -19.14 6.99 -15.50
CA LEU A 128 -19.60 5.84 -14.71
C LEU A 128 -21.12 5.85 -14.50
N THR A 129 -21.72 7.03 -14.26
CA THR A 129 -23.17 7.19 -14.13
C THR A 129 -23.87 6.80 -15.42
N ASN A 130 -23.40 7.26 -16.58
CA ASN A 130 -23.96 6.94 -17.87
C ASN A 130 -23.79 5.45 -18.21
N ALA A 131 -22.59 4.88 -17.97
CA ALA A 131 -22.32 3.46 -18.15
C ALA A 131 -23.26 2.60 -17.30
N THR A 132 -23.55 3.02 -16.07
CA THR A 132 -24.51 2.37 -15.17
C THR A 132 -25.93 2.42 -15.75
N ALA A 133 -26.40 3.59 -16.17
CA ALA A 133 -27.75 3.78 -16.72
C ALA A 133 -27.95 2.98 -18.03
N GLN A 134 -26.92 2.91 -18.87
CA GLN A 134 -26.92 2.20 -20.14
C GLN A 134 -26.62 0.71 -20.01
N ARG A 135 -26.27 0.22 -18.81
CA ARG A 135 -25.78 -1.16 -18.58
C ARG A 135 -24.61 -1.51 -19.51
N SER A 136 -23.64 -0.62 -19.58
CA SER A 136 -22.49 -0.80 -20.47
C SER A 136 -21.77 -2.12 -20.20
N SER A 137 -21.32 -2.77 -21.26
CA SER A 137 -20.42 -3.92 -21.19
C SER A 137 -19.04 -3.59 -20.62
N ASP A 138 -18.68 -2.31 -20.47
CA ASP A 138 -17.43 -1.87 -19.87
C ASP A 138 -17.43 -2.07 -18.34
N LEU A 139 -18.63 -2.21 -17.74
CA LEU A 139 -18.76 -2.43 -16.31
C LEU A 139 -18.36 -3.86 -15.93
N GLN A 140 -17.40 -3.98 -15.04
CA GLN A 140 -16.94 -5.26 -14.50
C GLN A 140 -17.89 -5.75 -13.40
N LEU A 141 -18.98 -6.34 -13.80
CA LEU A 141 -20.06 -6.85 -12.97
C LEU A 141 -20.36 -8.32 -13.31
N SER A 142 -20.89 -9.03 -12.33
CA SER A 142 -21.47 -10.33 -12.55
C SER A 142 -22.86 -10.20 -13.22
N ALA A 143 -23.34 -11.26 -13.84
CA ALA A 143 -24.68 -11.30 -14.43
C ALA A 143 -25.80 -11.02 -13.41
N ALA A 144 -25.59 -11.38 -12.16
CA ALA A 144 -26.52 -11.07 -11.06
C ALA A 144 -26.53 -9.57 -10.72
N GLU A 145 -25.35 -8.94 -10.67
CA GLU A 145 -25.20 -7.50 -10.39
C GLU A 145 -25.74 -6.64 -11.53
N MET A 146 -25.56 -7.06 -12.79
CA MET A 146 -26.13 -6.40 -13.96
C MET A 146 -27.65 -6.27 -13.88
N LYS A 147 -28.34 -7.21 -13.22
CA LYS A 147 -29.79 -7.15 -13.03
C LYS A 147 -30.23 -6.08 -12.01
N LEU A 148 -29.32 -5.59 -11.19
CA LEU A 148 -29.59 -4.53 -10.21
C LEU A 148 -29.60 -3.13 -10.82
N LEU A 149 -29.01 -2.94 -12.02
CA LEU A 149 -28.82 -1.63 -12.62
C LEU A 149 -30.11 -0.89 -13.04
N PRO A 150 -31.21 -1.56 -13.42
CA PRO A 150 -32.42 -0.84 -13.83
C PRO A 150 -33.17 -0.20 -12.65
N GLY A 151 -33.61 1.04 -12.84
CA GLY A 151 -34.62 1.68 -12.00
C GLY A 151 -34.15 2.35 -10.69
N GLU A 152 -32.86 2.29 -10.34
CA GLU A 152 -32.32 2.93 -9.14
C GLU A 152 -31.36 4.08 -9.48
N ASN A 153 -31.22 5.03 -8.53
CA ASN A 153 -30.20 6.05 -8.68
C ASN A 153 -28.79 5.46 -8.52
N PHE A 154 -27.78 6.15 -9.05
CA PHE A 154 -26.38 5.74 -9.07
C PHE A 154 -25.86 5.30 -7.67
N ALA A 155 -26.08 6.14 -6.65
CA ALA A 155 -25.56 5.86 -5.30
C ALA A 155 -26.21 4.62 -4.67
N SER A 156 -27.51 4.42 -4.89
CA SER A 156 -28.27 3.28 -4.34
C SER A 156 -27.80 1.96 -4.96
N VAL A 157 -27.72 1.88 -6.28
CA VAL A 157 -27.31 0.64 -6.96
C VAL A 157 -25.87 0.27 -6.63
N TRP A 158 -24.95 1.25 -6.65
CA TRP A 158 -23.56 0.98 -6.32
C TRP A 158 -23.34 0.64 -4.85
N THR A 159 -24.13 1.23 -3.93
CA THR A 159 -24.13 0.81 -2.52
C THR A 159 -24.49 -0.67 -2.37
N LYS A 160 -25.49 -1.18 -3.09
CA LYS A 160 -25.87 -2.60 -3.05
C LYS A 160 -24.78 -3.50 -3.61
N ILE A 161 -24.23 -3.16 -4.79
CA ILE A 161 -23.16 -3.93 -5.43
C ILE A 161 -21.91 -3.98 -4.53
N LEU A 162 -21.43 -2.83 -4.07
CA LEU A 162 -20.23 -2.75 -3.22
C LEU A 162 -20.44 -3.47 -1.88
N SER A 163 -21.63 -3.37 -1.28
CA SER A 163 -21.95 -4.10 -0.05
C SER A 163 -21.92 -5.60 -0.24
N GLY A 164 -22.49 -6.11 -1.33
CA GLY A 164 -22.46 -7.54 -1.67
C GLY A 164 -21.02 -8.04 -1.89
N ARG A 165 -20.22 -7.29 -2.62
CA ARG A 165 -18.81 -7.62 -2.87
C ARG A 165 -17.95 -7.54 -1.61
N ALA A 166 -18.19 -6.55 -0.75
CA ALA A 166 -17.51 -6.43 0.53
C ALA A 166 -17.80 -7.64 1.46
N GLN A 167 -19.01 -8.15 1.46
CA GLN A 167 -19.42 -9.34 2.23
C GLN A 167 -18.84 -10.64 1.67
N SER A 168 -18.62 -10.74 0.36
CA SER A 168 -18.10 -11.95 -0.29
C SER A 168 -16.65 -12.27 0.10
N GLY A 169 -15.87 -11.29 0.57
CA GLY A 169 -14.44 -11.46 0.85
C GLY A 169 -13.58 -11.59 -0.42
N ILE A 170 -12.27 -11.56 -0.25
CA ILE A 170 -11.31 -11.47 -1.38
C ILE A 170 -11.37 -12.69 -2.31
N SER A 171 -11.40 -13.90 -1.75
CA SER A 171 -11.31 -15.16 -2.52
C SER A 171 -12.62 -15.57 -3.19
N SER A 172 -13.75 -15.07 -2.71
CA SER A 172 -15.10 -15.48 -3.15
C SER A 172 -15.81 -14.38 -3.95
N GLN A 173 -15.04 -13.46 -4.54
CA GLN A 173 -15.61 -12.38 -5.36
C GLN A 173 -16.42 -12.94 -6.54
N PRO A 174 -17.62 -12.39 -6.80
CA PRO A 174 -18.35 -12.68 -8.03
C PRO A 174 -17.49 -12.41 -9.28
N PRO A 175 -17.62 -13.20 -10.34
CA PRO A 175 -16.86 -12.99 -11.57
C PRO A 175 -17.23 -11.68 -12.25
N TYR A 176 -16.38 -11.25 -13.18
CA TYR A 176 -16.69 -10.24 -14.18
C TYR A 176 -17.20 -10.96 -15.43
N ASP A 177 -18.50 -10.94 -15.66
CA ASP A 177 -19.15 -11.69 -16.75
C ASP A 177 -19.17 -10.90 -18.08
N ASN A 178 -18.67 -9.65 -18.07
CA ASN A 178 -18.44 -8.86 -19.28
C ASN A 178 -17.24 -9.34 -20.12
N ALA A 179 -16.39 -10.22 -19.57
CA ALA A 179 -15.26 -10.82 -20.27
C ALA A 179 -15.59 -12.26 -20.73
N THR A 180 -14.90 -12.70 -21.79
CA THR A 180 -15.01 -14.08 -22.30
C THR A 180 -13.62 -14.71 -22.39
N PRO A 181 -13.29 -15.72 -21.57
CA PRO A 181 -14.12 -16.25 -20.48
C PRO A 181 -14.28 -15.26 -19.32
N PRO A 182 -15.24 -15.44 -18.41
CA PRO A 182 -15.43 -14.62 -17.23
C PRO A 182 -14.17 -14.53 -16.37
N VAL A 183 -13.86 -13.34 -15.87
CA VAL A 183 -12.67 -13.11 -15.04
C VAL A 183 -13.02 -13.19 -13.56
N ARG A 184 -12.24 -13.93 -12.78
CA ARG A 184 -12.40 -14.08 -11.34
C ARG A 184 -11.36 -13.24 -10.60
N PRO A 185 -11.74 -12.15 -9.90
CA PRO A 185 -10.78 -11.25 -9.25
C PRO A 185 -9.83 -11.95 -8.27
N GLY A 186 -10.32 -12.95 -7.53
CA GLY A 186 -9.48 -13.74 -6.62
C GLY A 186 -8.39 -14.56 -7.33
N GLU A 187 -8.69 -15.11 -8.52
CA GLU A 187 -7.73 -15.82 -9.36
C GLU A 187 -6.69 -14.86 -9.94
N GLU A 188 -7.12 -13.66 -10.35
CA GLU A 188 -6.21 -12.61 -10.83
C GLU A 188 -5.21 -12.17 -9.75
N LEU A 189 -5.66 -11.98 -8.50
CA LEU A 189 -4.79 -11.66 -7.38
C LEU A 189 -3.77 -12.79 -7.12
N ASN A 190 -4.22 -14.04 -7.11
CA ASN A 190 -3.35 -15.19 -6.95
C ASN A 190 -2.34 -15.29 -8.10
N GLY A 191 -2.77 -15.03 -9.33
CA GLY A 191 -1.92 -15.01 -10.51
C GLY A 191 -0.85 -13.91 -10.46
N LEU A 192 -1.22 -12.69 -10.04
CA LEU A 192 -0.27 -11.58 -9.85
C LEU A 192 0.84 -11.96 -8.88
N LEU A 193 0.49 -12.48 -7.71
CA LEU A 193 1.45 -12.90 -6.70
C LEU A 193 2.24 -14.14 -7.14
N GLY A 194 1.58 -15.11 -7.79
CA GLY A 194 2.20 -16.32 -8.32
C GLY A 194 3.25 -16.04 -9.38
N SER A 195 3.07 -14.97 -10.18
CA SER A 195 4.03 -14.55 -11.20
C SER A 195 5.35 -13.99 -10.66
N GLN A 196 5.41 -13.67 -9.36
CA GLN A 196 6.55 -13.04 -8.67
C GLN A 196 6.99 -13.90 -7.47
N GLU A 197 7.55 -15.09 -7.74
CA GLU A 197 7.83 -16.09 -6.70
C GLU A 197 8.63 -15.57 -5.51
N LYS A 198 9.69 -14.81 -5.74
CA LYS A 198 10.54 -14.26 -4.68
C LYS A 198 9.75 -13.27 -3.79
N ILE A 199 8.95 -12.39 -4.42
CA ILE A 199 8.07 -11.45 -3.71
C ILE A 199 7.00 -12.22 -2.94
N ARG A 200 6.36 -13.21 -3.56
CA ARG A 200 5.36 -14.06 -2.90
C ARG A 200 5.92 -14.76 -1.66
N LYS A 201 7.14 -15.29 -1.71
CA LYS A 201 7.81 -15.91 -0.56
C LYS A 201 8.07 -14.88 0.55
N GLN A 202 8.58 -13.69 0.19
CA GLN A 202 8.86 -12.60 1.15
C GLN A 202 7.60 -12.15 1.91
N PHE A 203 6.45 -12.10 1.22
CA PHE A 203 5.19 -11.62 1.78
C PHE A 203 4.21 -12.74 2.14
N SER A 204 4.70 -13.98 2.23
CA SER A 204 3.85 -15.14 2.59
C SER A 204 3.14 -14.92 3.93
N GLY A 205 1.84 -15.25 3.99
CA GLY A 205 1.01 -15.10 5.18
C GLY A 205 0.52 -13.68 5.49
N LEU A 206 1.02 -12.62 4.83
CA LEU A 206 0.51 -11.25 5.05
C LEU A 206 -0.90 -11.08 4.45
N LEU A 207 -1.15 -11.68 3.28
CA LEU A 207 -2.42 -11.56 2.57
C LEU A 207 -3.51 -12.48 3.12
N SER A 208 -3.14 -13.52 3.87
CA SER A 208 -4.06 -14.54 4.39
C SER A 208 -4.36 -14.44 5.89
N GLY A 209 -3.64 -13.63 6.67
CA GLY A 209 -3.71 -13.68 8.13
C GLY A 209 -3.55 -12.36 8.89
N GLY A 210 -3.44 -11.23 8.22
CA GLY A 210 -3.26 -9.92 8.86
C GLY A 210 -4.58 -9.29 9.31
N LYS A 211 -4.55 -8.48 10.39
CA LYS A 211 -5.65 -7.54 10.68
C LYS A 211 -5.76 -6.59 9.49
N SER A 212 -6.81 -6.74 8.69
CA SER A 212 -7.04 -5.91 7.52
C SER A 212 -8.13 -4.87 7.78
N GLY A 213 -7.85 -3.62 7.45
CA GLY A 213 -8.88 -2.59 7.26
C GLY A 213 -9.40 -2.66 5.84
N MET A 214 -10.71 -2.54 5.65
CA MET A 214 -11.33 -2.39 4.34
C MET A 214 -11.40 -0.91 3.98
N TYR A 215 -11.15 -0.60 2.71
CA TYR A 215 -11.35 0.73 2.15
C TYR A 215 -12.04 0.63 0.78
N TRP A 216 -12.56 1.75 0.30
CA TRP A 216 -13.05 1.87 -1.06
C TRP A 216 -12.68 3.24 -1.65
N GLU A 217 -12.60 3.30 -2.98
CA GLU A 217 -12.25 4.50 -3.71
C GLU A 217 -13.19 4.71 -4.90
N LEU A 218 -13.41 5.98 -5.25
CA LEU A 218 -13.88 6.41 -6.54
C LEU A 218 -12.74 7.17 -7.21
N LEU A 219 -12.27 6.67 -8.32
CA LEU A 219 -11.10 7.22 -9.03
C LEU A 219 -11.31 7.20 -10.54
N SER A 220 -10.37 7.78 -11.30
CA SER A 220 -10.36 7.70 -12.77
C SER A 220 -9.24 6.77 -13.23
N VAL A 221 -9.58 5.88 -14.15
CA VAL A 221 -8.66 5.07 -14.95
C VAL A 221 -8.97 5.35 -16.42
N ASP A 222 -7.99 5.82 -17.19
CA ASP A 222 -8.16 6.17 -18.60
C ASP A 222 -9.41 7.06 -18.86
N GLU A 223 -9.57 8.12 -18.03
CA GLU A 223 -10.70 9.06 -18.02
C GLU A 223 -12.06 8.45 -17.63
N GLN A 224 -12.12 7.16 -17.33
CA GLN A 224 -13.33 6.48 -16.88
C GLN A 224 -13.41 6.46 -15.36
N GLY A 225 -14.58 6.74 -14.80
CA GLY A 225 -14.84 6.60 -13.37
C GLY A 225 -14.88 5.15 -12.96
N VAL A 226 -14.14 4.80 -11.92
CA VAL A 226 -14.01 3.43 -11.42
C VAL A 226 -14.21 3.41 -9.91
N LEU A 227 -15.11 2.54 -9.45
CA LEU A 227 -15.28 2.21 -8.03
C LEU A 227 -14.43 0.99 -7.69
N THR A 228 -13.72 1.05 -6.57
CA THR A 228 -12.87 -0.04 -6.13
C THR A 228 -13.12 -0.44 -4.69
N LEU A 229 -12.89 -1.70 -4.37
CA LEU A 229 -12.80 -2.20 -3.00
C LEU A 229 -11.39 -2.76 -2.74
N GLY A 230 -10.85 -2.44 -1.59
CA GLY A 230 -9.55 -2.93 -1.18
C GLY A 230 -9.45 -3.24 0.29
N THR A 231 -8.33 -3.88 0.64
CA THR A 231 -7.93 -4.11 2.03
C THR A 231 -6.51 -3.62 2.25
N PHE A 232 -6.26 -3.10 3.43
CA PHE A 232 -4.92 -2.76 3.90
C PHE A 232 -4.55 -3.69 5.06
N SER A 233 -3.46 -4.44 4.90
CA SER A 233 -2.92 -5.34 5.93
C SER A 233 -1.52 -4.92 6.31
N SER A 234 -1.12 -5.18 7.55
CA SER A 234 0.26 -4.96 7.99
C SER A 234 0.69 -5.98 9.03
N ARG A 235 2.00 -6.31 9.06
CA ARG A 235 2.63 -7.11 10.11
C ARG A 235 4.01 -6.58 10.44
N THR A 236 4.43 -6.78 11.69
CA THR A 236 5.80 -6.53 12.13
C THR A 236 6.64 -7.78 11.88
N GLY A 237 7.83 -7.60 11.31
CA GLY A 237 8.82 -8.63 11.08
C GLY A 237 9.99 -8.55 12.07
N GLY A 238 11.02 -9.34 11.81
CA GLY A 238 12.25 -9.31 12.60
C GLY A 238 12.97 -7.96 12.54
N GLY A 239 13.73 -7.63 13.57
CA GLY A 239 14.55 -6.42 13.62
C GLY A 239 13.76 -5.10 13.57
N GLY A 240 12.46 -5.11 13.84
CA GLY A 240 11.60 -3.92 13.76
C GLY A 240 11.18 -3.56 12.33
N SER A 241 11.37 -4.45 11.37
CA SER A 241 10.84 -4.28 10.02
C SER A 241 9.32 -4.39 10.01
N ILE A 242 8.68 -3.77 9.00
CA ILE A 242 7.23 -3.83 8.83
C ILE A 242 6.93 -4.17 7.37
N GLN A 243 5.95 -5.04 7.18
CA GLN A 243 5.39 -5.33 5.87
C GLN A 243 3.96 -4.80 5.79
N THR A 244 3.59 -4.29 4.63
CA THR A 244 2.21 -3.92 4.34
C THR A 244 1.77 -4.48 3.00
N ALA A 245 0.48 -4.76 2.88
CA ALA A 245 -0.18 -5.10 1.64
C ALA A 245 -1.45 -4.27 1.50
N ASN A 246 -1.57 -3.62 0.36
CA ASN A 246 -2.78 -2.96 -0.08
C ASN A 246 -3.30 -3.74 -1.29
N THR A 247 -4.45 -4.39 -1.13
CA THR A 247 -5.01 -5.29 -2.14
C THR A 247 -6.32 -4.71 -2.65
N ARG A 248 -6.37 -4.33 -3.94
CA ARG A 248 -7.60 -3.96 -4.64
C ARG A 248 -8.16 -5.23 -5.28
N TYR A 249 -9.18 -5.79 -4.65
CA TYR A 249 -9.78 -7.07 -5.05
C TYR A 249 -11.06 -6.91 -5.88
N TYR A 250 -11.54 -5.68 -6.07
CA TYR A 250 -12.62 -5.33 -6.95
C TYR A 250 -12.36 -3.98 -7.61
N ALA A 251 -12.66 -3.90 -8.89
CA ALA A 251 -12.74 -2.66 -9.64
C ALA A 251 -13.95 -2.74 -10.61
N SER A 252 -14.72 -1.65 -10.71
CA SER A 252 -15.87 -1.60 -11.61
C SER A 252 -15.51 -1.43 -13.08
N GLY A 253 -14.23 -1.24 -13.40
CA GLY A 253 -13.70 -1.04 -14.75
C GLY A 253 -12.19 -0.84 -14.74
N GLY A 254 -11.56 -0.67 -15.90
CA GLY A 254 -10.17 -0.30 -16.09
C GLY A 254 -9.15 -1.41 -15.84
N TYR A 255 -9.21 -2.08 -14.71
CA TYR A 255 -8.33 -3.19 -14.36
C TYR A 255 -9.07 -4.25 -13.53
N TYR A 256 -8.57 -5.49 -13.50
CA TYR A 256 -9.25 -6.59 -12.82
C TYR A 256 -8.92 -6.66 -11.32
N ALA A 257 -7.65 -6.48 -10.98
CA ALA A 257 -7.15 -6.54 -9.61
C ALA A 257 -5.81 -5.81 -9.49
N GLY A 258 -5.45 -5.40 -8.28
CA GLY A 258 -4.17 -4.76 -8.00
C GLY A 258 -3.64 -5.08 -6.61
N VAL A 259 -2.32 -5.10 -6.48
CA VAL A 259 -1.61 -5.28 -5.22
C VAL A 259 -0.49 -4.27 -5.11
N THR A 260 -0.43 -3.57 -3.99
CA THR A 260 0.73 -2.76 -3.60
C THR A 260 1.32 -3.33 -2.32
N LEU A 261 2.57 -3.75 -2.35
CA LEU A 261 3.31 -4.27 -1.21
C LEU A 261 4.36 -3.28 -0.76
N HIS A 262 4.60 -3.19 0.55
CA HIS A 262 5.74 -2.46 1.08
C HIS A 262 6.52 -3.33 2.07
N GLN A 263 7.83 -3.23 1.97
CA GLN A 263 8.77 -3.69 3.00
C GLN A 263 9.47 -2.47 3.57
N LEU A 264 9.39 -2.28 4.86
CA LEU A 264 9.94 -1.14 5.62
C LEU A 264 11.02 -1.67 6.55
N TRP A 265 12.27 -1.27 6.37
CA TRP A 265 13.37 -1.66 7.25
C TRP A 265 13.87 -0.45 8.03
N PRO A 266 14.09 -0.58 9.36
CA PRO A 266 14.79 0.45 10.11
C PRO A 266 16.24 0.52 9.65
N VAL A 267 16.69 1.69 9.26
CA VAL A 267 18.07 1.98 8.87
C VAL A 267 18.57 3.23 9.57
N GLN A 268 19.90 3.41 9.58
CA GLN A 268 20.54 4.67 9.99
C GLN A 268 21.11 5.35 8.75
N VAL A 269 20.78 6.61 8.55
CA VAL A 269 21.33 7.41 7.46
C VAL A 269 21.88 8.71 8.04
N GLU A 270 23.17 8.93 7.90
CA GLU A 270 23.87 10.10 8.48
C GLU A 270 23.55 10.31 9.97
N GLY A 271 23.50 9.21 10.76
CA GLY A 271 23.22 9.23 12.20
C GLY A 271 21.73 9.40 12.56
N ARG A 272 20.82 9.44 11.58
CA ARG A 272 19.36 9.61 11.81
C ARG A 272 18.61 8.31 11.61
N ALA A 273 17.69 8.01 12.54
CA ALA A 273 16.76 6.91 12.38
C ALA A 273 15.87 7.16 11.14
N SER A 274 15.89 6.22 10.23
CA SER A 274 15.20 6.32 8.93
C SER A 274 14.62 4.97 8.55
N THR A 275 13.84 4.92 7.49
CA THR A 275 13.29 3.70 6.91
C THR A 275 13.74 3.55 5.47
N LEU A 276 14.39 2.44 5.14
CA LEU A 276 14.50 1.98 3.77
C LEU A 276 13.15 1.38 3.36
N VAL A 277 12.56 1.89 2.30
CA VAL A 277 11.26 1.46 1.77
C VAL A 277 11.48 0.78 0.43
N TRP A 278 11.02 -0.44 0.30
CA TRP A 278 10.73 -1.07 -0.97
C TRP A 278 9.22 -1.09 -1.17
N ARG A 279 8.77 -0.74 -2.37
CA ARG A 279 7.38 -0.78 -2.80
C ARG A 279 7.30 -1.60 -4.09
N GLY A 280 6.38 -2.55 -4.15
CA GLY A 280 6.05 -3.31 -5.35
C GLY A 280 4.58 -3.12 -5.70
N ASP A 281 4.33 -2.62 -6.91
CA ASP A 281 2.99 -2.43 -7.47
C ASP A 281 2.76 -3.43 -8.59
N MET A 282 1.63 -4.13 -8.55
CA MET A 282 1.23 -5.12 -9.53
C MET A 282 -0.23 -4.92 -9.90
N ILE A 283 -0.54 -4.95 -11.19
CA ILE A 283 -1.91 -4.87 -11.70
C ILE A 283 -2.19 -5.96 -12.73
N SER A 284 -3.46 -6.38 -12.81
CA SER A 284 -4.01 -7.20 -13.88
C SER A 284 -5.06 -6.40 -14.65
N SER A 285 -4.92 -6.28 -15.97
CA SER A 285 -5.86 -5.54 -16.82
C SER A 285 -6.03 -6.18 -18.19
N ALA A 286 -7.24 -6.11 -18.73
CA ALA A 286 -7.54 -6.52 -20.10
C ALA A 286 -6.77 -5.70 -21.12
N SER A 287 -6.70 -4.37 -20.94
CA SER A 287 -6.06 -3.44 -21.88
C SER A 287 -4.57 -3.75 -22.07
N VAL A 288 -3.91 -4.30 -21.03
CA VAL A 288 -2.49 -4.69 -21.09
C VAL A 288 -2.28 -6.00 -21.84
N ALA A 289 -3.26 -6.88 -21.88
CA ALA A 289 -3.12 -8.22 -22.45
C ALA A 289 -2.82 -8.22 -23.96
N SER A 290 -3.31 -7.23 -24.69
CA SER A 290 -3.10 -7.07 -26.13
C SER A 290 -1.80 -6.36 -26.49
N LEU A 291 -1.19 -5.62 -25.53
CA LEU A 291 -0.02 -4.79 -25.79
C LEU A 291 1.24 -5.64 -26.07
N ARG A 292 2.00 -5.25 -27.07
CA ARG A 292 3.25 -5.91 -27.46
C ARG A 292 4.34 -4.87 -27.72
N GLY A 293 5.60 -5.29 -27.59
CA GLY A 293 6.74 -4.47 -27.96
C GLY A 293 6.72 -3.06 -27.34
N ILE A 294 6.73 -2.04 -28.18
CA ILE A 294 6.79 -0.63 -27.78
C ILE A 294 5.55 -0.18 -26.97
N GLU A 295 4.36 -0.68 -27.31
CA GLU A 295 3.12 -0.33 -26.60
C GLU A 295 3.18 -0.81 -25.14
N ARG A 296 3.66 -2.02 -24.91
CA ARG A 296 3.85 -2.55 -23.57
C ARG A 296 4.88 -1.75 -22.77
N ILE A 297 5.99 -1.37 -23.41
CA ILE A 297 7.02 -0.50 -22.81
C ILE A 297 6.41 0.85 -22.42
N ALA A 298 5.55 1.42 -23.27
CA ALA A 298 4.85 2.67 -22.98
C ALA A 298 3.91 2.54 -21.79
N ALA A 299 3.13 1.46 -21.71
CA ALA A 299 2.23 1.19 -20.57
C ALA A 299 3.01 1.05 -19.25
N GLU A 300 4.12 0.32 -19.26
CA GLU A 300 5.02 0.20 -18.09
C GLU A 300 5.60 1.56 -17.69
N SER A 301 6.01 2.37 -18.66
CA SER A 301 6.55 3.72 -18.41
C SER A 301 5.47 4.67 -17.85
N THR A 302 4.22 4.54 -18.28
CA THR A 302 3.09 5.28 -17.73
C THR A 302 2.85 4.86 -16.28
N MET A 303 2.81 3.56 -15.99
CA MET A 303 2.67 3.05 -14.62
C MET A 303 3.81 3.56 -13.72
N ILE A 304 5.05 3.58 -14.20
CA ILE A 304 6.20 4.14 -13.49
C ILE A 304 5.97 5.62 -13.15
N LYS A 305 5.51 6.43 -14.11
CA LYS A 305 5.23 7.86 -13.88
C LYS A 305 4.14 8.07 -12.83
N ASP A 306 3.06 7.31 -12.90
CA ASP A 306 1.93 7.43 -11.97
C ASP A 306 2.33 7.02 -10.55
N ILE A 307 3.06 5.91 -10.39
CA ILE A 307 3.59 5.48 -9.10
C ILE A 307 4.59 6.52 -8.54
N SER A 308 5.48 7.05 -9.39
CA SER A 308 6.43 8.10 -8.98
C SER A 308 5.70 9.33 -8.48
N ARG A 309 4.61 9.72 -9.15
CA ARG A 309 3.77 10.85 -8.73
C ARG A 309 3.12 10.60 -7.37
N VAL A 310 2.51 9.42 -7.17
CA VAL A 310 1.92 9.02 -5.88
C VAL A 310 2.96 9.06 -4.76
N VAL A 311 4.13 8.47 -4.98
CA VAL A 311 5.23 8.45 -3.99
C VAL A 311 5.76 9.86 -3.71
N SER A 312 5.86 10.71 -4.73
CA SER A 312 6.31 12.10 -4.58
C SER A 312 5.34 12.93 -3.73
N PHE A 313 4.03 12.83 -3.98
CA PHE A 313 3.02 13.50 -3.15
C PHE A 313 3.04 12.99 -1.72
N PHE A 314 3.05 11.68 -1.53
CA PHE A 314 3.15 11.07 -0.20
C PHE A 314 4.39 11.58 0.57
N ARG A 315 5.56 11.56 -0.06
CA ARG A 315 6.81 12.01 0.57
C ARG A 315 6.78 13.50 0.93
N ARG A 316 6.20 14.33 0.06
CA ARG A 316 6.04 15.77 0.32
C ARG A 316 5.10 16.03 1.49
N ASP A 317 3.91 15.41 1.50
CA ASP A 317 2.90 15.61 2.56
C ASP A 317 3.37 15.12 3.93
N THR A 318 4.21 14.09 3.94
CA THR A 318 4.75 13.52 5.18
C THR A 318 6.04 14.19 5.66
N GLY A 319 6.57 15.17 4.91
CA GLY A 319 7.84 15.82 5.25
C GLY A 319 9.05 14.92 5.00
N SER A 320 8.94 13.93 4.11
CA SER A 320 10.02 13.03 3.73
C SER A 320 10.97 13.62 2.68
N VAL A 321 10.64 14.77 2.12
CA VAL A 321 11.47 15.54 1.17
C VAL A 321 11.51 16.97 1.67
N ARG A 322 12.68 17.62 1.62
CA ARG A 322 12.86 19.04 1.92
C ARG A 322 12.66 19.88 0.67
#